data_89d66adbe7d93cdb68195707f1d6a7fa
#
_entry.id   89d66adbe7d93cdb68195707f1d6a7fa
#
_cell.length_a   1.000
_cell.length_b   1.000
_cell.length_c   1.000
_cell.angle_alpha   90.00
_cell.angle_beta   90.00
_cell.angle_gamma   90.00
#
_symmetry.space_group_name_H-M   'P 1'
#
loop_
_entity.id
_entity.type
_entity.pdbx_description
1 polymer ?
#
loop_
_entity_poly.entity_id
_entity_poly.type
_entity_poly.pdbx_seq_one_letter_code
_entity_poly.pdbx_strand_id
1 'polypeptide(L)'
;ESFSGEHGQTTGEDRTWEDAYRNRWAHDKIVRSTHGVNCTGSCSWKIYVKSGIVTWETQQTDYPRTRPGLPNHEPRGCARGASYSWYLYSANRVKTPLVRGRLMRHWRTLRQTMGPTQAWSTLQSDPAMRAEYVKRRGKGGLVRASWEEATEIIAAANADRKSDV
;
A
#
# COMPACT_ATOMS: atom_id res chain seq x y z
N GLU A 1 27.06 31.02 -26.36
CA GLU A 1 27.08 32.47 -26.61
C GLU A 1 27.28 33.19 -25.29
N SER A 2 28.26 34.07 -25.24
CA SER A 2 28.48 34.91 -24.06
C SER A 2 27.73 36.24 -24.24
N PHE A 3 27.08 36.67 -23.18
CA PHE A 3 26.47 37.99 -23.14
C PHE A 3 27.53 39.08 -22.93
N SER A 4 27.25 40.25 -23.46
CA SER A 4 28.13 41.44 -23.23
C SER A 4 28.26 41.69 -21.71
N GLY A 5 29.48 41.86 -21.24
CA GLY A 5 29.77 42.03 -19.82
C GLY A 5 29.88 40.73 -19.03
N GLU A 6 30.13 39.61 -19.69
CA GLU A 6 30.35 38.28 -19.10
C GLU A 6 29.14 37.70 -18.37
N HIS A 7 28.00 38.35 -18.40
CA HIS A 7 26.76 37.79 -17.88
C HIS A 7 26.28 36.60 -18.75
N GLY A 8 26.01 35.51 -18.13
CA GLY A 8 25.53 34.29 -18.81
C GLY A 8 26.64 33.47 -19.49
N GLN A 9 27.88 33.66 -19.15
CA GLN A 9 28.92 32.70 -19.51
C GLN A 9 28.67 31.38 -18.81
N THR A 10 28.66 30.30 -19.59
CA THR A 10 28.76 28.96 -19.02
C THR A 10 30.15 28.76 -18.49
N THR A 11 30.31 28.81 -17.19
CA THR A 11 31.57 28.40 -16.55
C THR A 11 31.70 26.89 -16.72
N GLY A 12 32.92 26.39 -16.86
CA GLY A 12 33.20 24.97 -16.94
C GLY A 12 33.04 24.24 -15.59
N GLU A 13 32.11 24.71 -14.77
CA GLU A 13 31.82 24.11 -13.46
C GLU A 13 31.19 22.75 -13.63
N ASP A 14 31.58 21.83 -12.76
CA ASP A 14 30.91 20.55 -12.63
C ASP A 14 29.48 20.77 -12.10
N ARG A 15 28.50 20.52 -12.97
CA ARG A 15 27.07 20.68 -12.66
C ARG A 15 26.37 19.34 -12.56
N THR A 16 27.09 18.26 -12.33
CA THR A 16 26.52 16.91 -12.20
C THR A 16 25.51 16.81 -11.04
N TRP A 17 25.61 17.67 -10.04
CA TRP A 17 24.60 17.78 -8.99
C TRP A 17 23.20 18.12 -9.52
N GLU A 18 23.11 18.79 -10.68
CA GLU A 18 21.83 19.10 -11.31
C GLU A 18 21.19 17.87 -11.95
N ASP A 19 21.97 16.83 -12.23
CA ASP A 19 21.44 15.63 -12.91
C ASP A 19 20.36 14.91 -12.09
N ALA A 20 20.48 14.93 -10.77
CA ALA A 20 19.45 14.42 -9.89
C ALA A 20 18.12 15.18 -10.07
N TYR A 21 18.21 16.47 -10.35
CA TYR A 21 17.05 17.33 -10.62
C TYR A 21 16.51 17.14 -12.03
N ARG A 22 17.37 17.13 -13.03
CA ARG A 22 17.04 16.99 -14.46
C ARG A 22 16.49 15.61 -14.76
N ASN A 23 17.07 14.57 -14.13
CA ASN A 23 16.67 13.17 -14.32
C ASN A 23 15.55 12.71 -13.38
N ARG A 24 14.99 13.59 -12.55
CA ARG A 24 13.93 13.26 -11.62
C ARG A 24 12.72 12.59 -12.29
N TRP A 25 12.41 13.00 -13.49
CA TRP A 25 11.27 12.50 -14.27
C TRP A 25 11.65 11.42 -15.29
N ALA A 26 12.93 11.06 -15.37
CA ALA A 26 13.36 9.98 -16.23
C ALA A 26 12.75 8.65 -15.76
N HIS A 27 12.33 7.83 -16.73
CA HIS A 27 11.71 6.54 -16.48
C HIS A 27 12.05 5.54 -17.56
N ASP A 28 12.02 4.25 -17.23
CA ASP A 28 12.25 3.16 -18.14
C ASP A 28 10.92 2.67 -18.73
N LYS A 29 9.86 2.73 -17.94
CA LYS A 29 8.52 2.30 -18.34
C LYS A 29 7.43 3.05 -17.58
N ILE A 30 6.25 3.03 -18.18
CA ILE A 30 5.02 3.46 -17.55
C ILE A 30 4.12 2.23 -17.41
N VAL A 31 3.58 2.00 -16.22
CA VAL A 31 2.57 0.97 -15.97
C VAL A 31 1.28 1.60 -15.51
N ARG A 32 0.17 1.01 -15.91
CA ARG A 32 -1.15 1.42 -15.45
C ARG A 32 -1.46 0.74 -14.13
N SER A 33 -1.93 1.51 -13.16
CA SER A 33 -2.31 0.99 -11.86
C SER A 33 -3.41 1.84 -11.24
N THR A 34 -3.93 1.36 -10.13
CA THR A 34 -4.81 2.10 -9.25
C THR A 34 -4.29 2.01 -7.83
N HIS A 35 -4.76 2.86 -6.95
CA HIS A 35 -4.47 2.73 -5.53
C HIS A 35 -5.61 2.04 -4.79
N GLY A 36 -5.27 1.12 -3.90
CA GLY A 36 -6.21 0.30 -3.13
C GLY A 36 -6.64 0.95 -1.82
N VAL A 37 -7.14 2.18 -1.84
CA VAL A 37 -7.75 2.81 -0.67
C VAL A 37 -9.27 2.68 -0.74
N ASN A 38 -9.94 2.74 0.40
CA ASN A 38 -11.39 2.76 0.52
C ASN A 38 -11.97 4.09 0.02
N CYS A 39 -11.86 4.31 -1.27
CA CYS A 39 -12.24 5.50 -2.00
C CYS A 39 -13.10 5.09 -3.19
N THR A 40 -14.16 5.84 -3.46
CA THR A 40 -15.07 5.61 -4.59
C THR A 40 -14.59 6.24 -5.90
N GLY A 41 -13.46 6.96 -5.89
CA GLY A 41 -12.94 7.69 -7.05
C GLY A 41 -12.49 6.81 -8.22
N SER A 42 -12.17 5.55 -7.96
CA SER A 42 -11.75 4.57 -8.97
C SER A 42 -10.72 5.10 -9.97
N CYS A 43 -9.77 5.89 -9.48
CA CYS A 43 -8.78 6.54 -10.32
C CYS A 43 -7.84 5.51 -10.95
N SER A 44 -7.44 5.77 -12.18
CA SER A 44 -6.39 5.04 -12.87
C SER A 44 -5.18 5.95 -13.06
N TRP A 45 -4.01 5.42 -12.79
CA TRP A 45 -2.77 6.18 -12.76
C TRP A 45 -1.76 5.63 -13.75
N LYS A 46 -1.02 6.54 -14.37
CA LYS A 46 0.23 6.23 -15.06
C LYS A 46 1.33 6.26 -14.01
N ILE A 47 1.90 5.10 -13.74
CA ILE A 47 2.97 4.94 -12.77
C ILE A 47 4.30 4.90 -13.50
N TYR A 48 5.16 5.86 -13.21
CA TYR A 48 6.47 5.99 -13.82
C TYR A 48 7.49 5.19 -13.00
N VAL A 49 8.20 4.32 -13.67
CA VAL A 49 9.17 3.41 -13.04
C VAL A 49 10.54 3.63 -13.67
N LYS A 50 11.56 3.72 -12.84
CA LYS A 50 12.96 3.76 -13.25
C LYS A 50 13.73 2.71 -12.47
N SER A 51 14.42 1.81 -13.17
CA SER A 51 15.21 0.73 -12.54
C SER A 51 14.44 -0.05 -11.45
N GLY A 52 13.17 -0.33 -11.71
CA GLY A 52 12.29 -1.05 -10.78
C GLY A 52 11.70 -0.20 -9.65
N ILE A 53 12.05 1.08 -9.57
CA ILE A 53 11.56 2.00 -8.53
C ILE A 53 10.49 2.90 -9.12
N VAL A 54 9.36 3.02 -8.43
CA VAL A 54 8.32 4.00 -8.75
C VAL A 54 8.84 5.38 -8.39
N THR A 55 8.89 6.28 -9.38
CA THR A 55 9.42 7.63 -9.19
C THR A 55 8.33 8.67 -9.02
N TRP A 56 7.22 8.51 -9.71
CA TRP A 56 6.07 9.39 -9.60
C TRP A 56 4.83 8.80 -10.29
N GLU A 57 3.72 9.49 -10.22
CA GLU A 57 2.46 9.10 -10.81
C GLU A 57 1.70 10.30 -11.38
N THR A 58 0.98 10.07 -12.49
CA THR A 58 0.04 11.04 -13.06
C THR A 58 -1.29 10.39 -13.35
N GLN A 59 -2.34 11.20 -13.36
CA GLN A 59 -3.67 10.71 -13.71
C GLN A 59 -3.67 10.19 -15.16
N GLN A 60 -4.23 9.01 -15.36
CA GLN A 60 -4.54 8.48 -16.68
C GLN A 60 -5.71 9.28 -17.26
N THR A 61 -5.53 9.84 -18.44
CA THR A 61 -6.54 10.70 -19.10
C THR A 61 -7.02 10.15 -20.44
N ASP A 62 -6.35 9.14 -20.99
CA ASP A 62 -6.60 8.53 -22.29
C ASP A 62 -7.53 7.31 -22.20
N TYR A 63 -8.68 7.49 -21.56
CA TYR A 63 -9.71 6.44 -21.53
C TYR A 63 -10.40 6.32 -22.90
N PRO A 64 -10.63 5.08 -23.37
CA PRO A 64 -11.45 4.89 -24.56
C PRO A 64 -12.87 5.36 -24.30
N ARG A 65 -13.49 5.93 -25.32
CA ARG A 65 -14.88 6.33 -25.25
C ARG A 65 -15.77 5.11 -25.09
N THR A 66 -16.62 5.10 -24.08
CA THR A 66 -17.50 3.96 -23.77
C THR A 66 -18.76 3.94 -24.61
N ARG A 67 -19.30 5.12 -24.97
CA ARG A 67 -20.49 5.26 -25.81
C ARG A 67 -20.37 6.46 -26.73
N PRO A 68 -20.68 6.30 -28.04
CA PRO A 68 -20.81 7.44 -28.97
C PRO A 68 -21.94 8.38 -28.50
N GLY A 69 -21.74 9.67 -28.63
CA GLY A 69 -22.76 10.68 -28.33
C GLY A 69 -22.96 11.03 -26.87
N LEU A 70 -22.31 10.34 -25.92
CA LEU A 70 -22.31 10.70 -24.51
C LEU A 70 -20.96 11.31 -24.11
N PRO A 71 -20.95 12.23 -23.12
CA PRO A 71 -19.70 12.68 -22.51
C PRO A 71 -18.89 11.48 -22.01
N ASN A 72 -17.60 11.48 -22.30
CA ASN A 72 -16.73 10.42 -21.79
C ASN A 72 -16.52 10.57 -20.29
N HIS A 73 -16.22 9.44 -19.63
CA HIS A 73 -15.73 9.49 -18.27
C HIS A 73 -14.42 10.28 -18.22
N GLU A 74 -14.42 11.36 -17.46
CA GLU A 74 -13.22 12.16 -17.21
C GLU A 74 -12.71 11.87 -15.81
N PRO A 75 -11.72 10.97 -15.68
CA PRO A 75 -11.20 10.63 -14.37
C PRO A 75 -10.48 11.82 -13.76
N ARG A 76 -10.76 12.08 -12.49
CA ARG A 76 -10.15 13.16 -11.73
C ARG A 76 -9.46 12.58 -10.51
N GLY A 77 -8.15 12.56 -10.56
CA GLY A 77 -7.33 12.20 -9.41
C GLY A 77 -7.37 13.26 -8.31
N CYS A 78 -6.95 12.88 -7.13
CA CYS A 78 -6.77 13.81 -6.01
C CYS A 78 -5.30 13.82 -5.56
N ALA A 79 -4.95 14.78 -4.72
CA ALA A 79 -3.59 14.91 -4.19
C ALA A 79 -3.11 13.65 -3.45
N ARG A 80 -4.00 12.91 -2.81
CA ARG A 80 -3.65 11.64 -2.17
C ARG A 80 -3.17 10.61 -3.18
N GLY A 81 -3.90 10.40 -4.26
CA GLY A 81 -3.51 9.48 -5.34
C GLY A 81 -2.19 9.91 -5.99
N ALA A 82 -2.03 11.20 -6.26
CA ALA A 82 -0.83 11.77 -6.86
C ALA A 82 0.42 11.74 -5.95
N SER A 83 0.32 11.26 -4.74
CA SER A 83 1.43 11.17 -3.78
C SER A 83 1.69 9.74 -3.27
N TYR A 84 1.15 8.72 -3.94
CA TYR A 84 1.28 7.33 -3.47
C TYR A 84 2.69 6.77 -3.56
N SER A 85 3.52 7.26 -4.47
CA SER A 85 4.94 6.92 -4.53
C SER A 85 5.66 7.25 -3.22
N TRP A 86 5.27 8.32 -2.55
CA TRP A 86 5.79 8.70 -1.23
C TRP A 86 5.42 7.68 -0.15
N TYR A 87 4.22 7.11 -0.18
CA TYR A 87 3.81 6.06 0.75
C TYR A 87 4.59 4.77 0.55
N LEU A 88 4.92 4.43 -0.70
CA LEU A 88 5.69 3.22 -1.01
C LEU A 88 7.05 3.20 -0.32
N TYR A 89 7.72 4.34 -0.26
CA TYR A 89 9.09 4.46 0.27
C TYR A 89 9.18 5.23 1.59
N SER A 90 8.05 5.55 2.17
CA SER A 90 7.97 6.24 3.46
C SER A 90 8.56 5.39 4.58
N ALA A 91 9.24 6.05 5.51
CA ALA A 91 9.73 5.43 6.74
C ALA A 91 8.60 4.80 7.59
N ASN A 92 7.39 5.33 7.46
CA ASN A 92 6.20 4.85 8.18
C ASN A 92 5.53 3.65 7.52
N ARG A 93 6.04 3.17 6.37
CA ARG A 93 5.45 2.02 5.70
C ARG A 93 5.49 0.80 6.61
N VAL A 94 4.32 0.19 6.81
CA VAL A 94 4.19 -1.07 7.54
C VAL A 94 4.75 -2.20 6.66
N LYS A 95 5.81 -2.84 7.13
CA LYS A 95 6.54 -3.89 6.38
C LYS A 95 6.14 -5.31 6.75
N THR A 96 5.47 -5.47 7.88
CA THR A 96 5.04 -6.77 8.40
C THR A 96 3.61 -6.68 8.90
N PRO A 97 2.84 -7.77 8.88
CA PRO A 97 1.54 -7.79 9.50
C PRO A 97 1.61 -7.41 10.98
N LEU A 98 0.63 -6.68 11.43
CA LEU A 98 0.46 -6.29 12.83
C LEU A 98 -0.85 -6.88 13.33
N VAL A 99 -0.77 -7.67 14.39
CA VAL A 99 -1.90 -8.36 14.99
C VAL A 99 -2.00 -7.98 16.47
N ARG A 100 -3.22 -7.97 17.01
CA ARG A 100 -3.38 -7.70 18.45
C ARG A 100 -2.61 -8.71 19.28
N GLY A 101 -1.75 -8.22 20.17
CA GLY A 101 -0.85 -9.07 20.94
C GLY A 101 -1.56 -10.12 21.81
N ARG A 102 -2.78 -9.81 22.32
CA ARG A 102 -3.57 -10.79 23.06
C ARG A 102 -4.08 -11.91 22.16
N LEU A 103 -4.57 -11.57 20.96
CA LEU A 103 -4.96 -12.56 19.97
C LEU A 103 -3.78 -13.47 19.60
N MET A 104 -2.63 -12.88 19.30
CA MET A 104 -1.44 -13.65 18.93
C MET A 104 -0.94 -14.57 20.05
N ARG A 105 -1.04 -14.15 21.30
CA ARG A 105 -0.68 -15.00 22.43
C ARG A 105 -1.54 -16.25 22.48
N HIS A 106 -2.87 -16.08 22.47
CA HIS A 106 -3.79 -17.21 22.49
C HIS A 106 -3.62 -18.08 21.24
N TRP A 107 -3.50 -17.47 20.08
CA TRP A 107 -3.28 -18.18 18.84
C TRP A 107 -2.04 -19.08 18.90
N ARG A 108 -0.89 -18.52 19.22
CA ARG A 108 0.37 -19.27 19.31
C ARG A 108 0.33 -20.39 20.35
N THR A 109 -0.37 -20.19 21.46
CA THR A 109 -0.55 -21.24 22.48
C THR A 109 -1.41 -22.38 21.94
N LEU A 110 -2.55 -22.08 21.36
CA LEU A 110 -3.47 -23.09 20.81
C LEU A 110 -2.86 -23.85 19.62
N ARG A 111 -2.10 -23.16 18.79
CA ARG A 111 -1.43 -23.74 17.63
C ARG A 111 -0.32 -24.74 17.98
N GLN A 112 0.12 -24.80 19.22
CA GLN A 112 1.07 -25.83 19.66
C GLN A 112 0.46 -27.24 19.66
N THR A 113 -0.86 -27.32 19.83
CA THR A 113 -1.57 -28.61 20.00
C THR A 113 -2.75 -28.82 19.06
N MET A 114 -3.19 -27.76 18.37
CA MET A 114 -4.41 -27.79 17.57
C MET A 114 -4.14 -27.34 16.12
N GLY A 115 -4.94 -27.86 15.18
CA GLY A 115 -4.99 -27.35 13.82
C GLY A 115 -5.55 -25.91 13.76
N PRO A 116 -5.33 -25.18 12.65
CA PRO A 116 -5.71 -23.76 12.56
C PRO A 116 -7.20 -23.50 12.81
N THR A 117 -8.07 -24.22 12.15
CA THR A 117 -9.53 -24.05 12.28
C THR A 117 -10.00 -24.36 13.70
N GLN A 118 -9.51 -25.45 14.29
CA GLN A 118 -9.85 -25.81 15.66
C GLN A 118 -9.34 -24.79 16.67
N ALA A 119 -8.11 -24.26 16.49
CA ALA A 119 -7.54 -23.23 17.34
C ALA A 119 -8.38 -21.95 17.29
N TRP A 120 -8.84 -21.56 16.09
CA TRP A 120 -9.72 -20.41 15.93
C TRP A 120 -11.09 -20.63 16.58
N SER A 121 -11.74 -21.78 16.34
CA SER A 121 -13.03 -22.11 16.93
C SER A 121 -12.94 -22.14 18.47
N THR A 122 -11.91 -22.73 19.04
CA THR A 122 -11.65 -22.71 20.49
C THR A 122 -11.54 -21.28 21.02
N LEU A 123 -10.77 -20.42 20.33
CA LEU A 123 -10.58 -19.03 20.71
C LEU A 123 -11.89 -18.23 20.66
N GLN A 124 -12.77 -18.53 19.73
CA GLN A 124 -14.07 -17.87 19.59
C GLN A 124 -15.10 -18.37 20.60
N SER A 125 -15.09 -19.67 20.90
CA SER A 125 -16.03 -20.29 21.83
C SER A 125 -15.69 -20.06 23.31
N ASP A 126 -14.44 -19.74 23.64
CA ASP A 126 -14.04 -19.37 25.01
C ASP A 126 -14.35 -17.89 25.27
N PRO A 127 -15.35 -17.55 26.11
CA PRO A 127 -15.71 -16.15 26.38
C PRO A 127 -14.58 -15.35 27.02
N ALA A 128 -13.73 -15.95 27.82
CA ALA A 128 -12.63 -15.27 28.50
C ALA A 128 -11.54 -14.88 27.50
N MET A 129 -11.07 -15.84 26.70
CA MET A 129 -10.10 -15.58 25.64
C MET A 129 -10.61 -14.55 24.64
N ARG A 130 -11.87 -14.69 24.20
CA ARG A 130 -12.51 -13.74 23.29
C ARG A 130 -12.58 -12.34 23.87
N ALA A 131 -12.99 -12.21 25.14
CA ALA A 131 -13.09 -10.92 25.81
C ALA A 131 -11.72 -10.23 25.92
N GLU A 132 -10.64 -10.96 26.20
CA GLU A 132 -9.31 -10.39 26.33
C GLU A 132 -8.84 -9.66 25.09
N TYR A 133 -8.98 -10.25 23.91
CA TYR A 133 -8.50 -9.56 22.69
C TYR A 133 -9.49 -8.53 22.15
N VAL A 134 -10.80 -8.73 22.37
CA VAL A 134 -11.84 -7.77 21.95
C VAL A 134 -11.72 -6.46 22.74
N LYS A 135 -11.49 -6.51 24.05
CA LYS A 135 -11.30 -5.33 24.90
C LYS A 135 -10.11 -4.45 24.50
N ARG A 136 -9.19 -4.98 23.69
CA ARG A 136 -8.03 -4.24 23.19
C ARG A 136 -8.27 -3.50 21.88
N ARG A 137 -9.46 -3.59 21.30
CA ARG A 137 -9.79 -2.84 20.07
C ARG A 137 -9.62 -1.35 20.31
N GLY A 138 -8.84 -0.68 19.45
CA GLY A 138 -8.55 0.75 19.53
C GLY A 138 -7.58 1.18 20.65
N LYS A 139 -7.05 0.24 21.45
CA LYS A 139 -6.16 0.54 22.59
C LYS A 139 -4.67 0.22 22.32
N GLY A 140 -4.30 0.00 21.07
CA GLY A 140 -2.94 -0.39 20.70
C GLY A 140 -2.56 -1.80 21.15
N GLY A 141 -1.27 -2.02 21.43
CA GLY A 141 -0.76 -3.34 21.81
C GLY A 141 -0.68 -4.31 20.64
N LEU A 142 -0.43 -3.79 19.43
CA LEU A 142 -0.17 -4.59 18.24
C LEU A 142 1.25 -5.17 18.32
N VAL A 143 1.40 -6.41 17.86
CA VAL A 143 2.68 -7.11 17.73
C VAL A 143 2.91 -7.53 16.29
N ARG A 144 4.16 -7.66 15.90
CA ARG A 144 4.52 -8.19 14.58
C ARG A 144 4.17 -9.67 14.51
N ALA A 145 3.62 -10.04 13.37
CA ALA A 145 3.37 -11.42 12.97
C ALA A 145 4.10 -11.71 11.66
N SER A 146 4.35 -12.97 11.35
CA SER A 146 4.75 -13.35 10.01
C SER A 146 3.55 -13.30 9.05
N TRP A 147 3.82 -13.32 7.75
CA TRP A 147 2.75 -13.41 6.75
C TRP A 147 2.01 -14.74 6.86
N GLU A 148 2.74 -15.83 7.15
CA GLU A 148 2.16 -17.16 7.36
C GLU A 148 1.18 -17.14 8.55
N GLU A 149 1.61 -16.61 9.71
CA GLU A 149 0.73 -16.50 10.88
C GLU A 149 -0.51 -15.66 10.58
N ALA A 150 -0.35 -14.52 9.93
CA ALA A 150 -1.47 -13.62 9.65
C ALA A 150 -2.47 -14.23 8.66
N THR A 151 -1.98 -14.84 7.58
CA THR A 151 -2.83 -15.49 6.58
C THR A 151 -3.48 -16.75 7.12
N GLU A 152 -2.79 -17.51 7.97
CA GLU A 152 -3.35 -18.68 8.63
C GLU A 152 -4.53 -18.32 9.55
N ILE A 153 -4.39 -17.26 10.36
CA ILE A 153 -5.47 -16.74 11.19
C ILE A 153 -6.69 -16.34 10.34
N ILE A 154 -6.45 -15.62 9.25
CA ILE A 154 -7.52 -15.17 8.35
C ILE A 154 -8.22 -16.38 7.69
N ALA A 155 -7.44 -17.33 7.22
CA ALA A 155 -7.97 -18.56 6.60
C ALA A 155 -8.81 -19.38 7.60
N ALA A 156 -8.30 -19.56 8.82
CA ALA A 156 -9.01 -20.27 9.88
C ALA A 156 -10.32 -19.57 10.25
N ALA A 157 -10.32 -18.25 10.36
CA ALA A 157 -11.53 -17.46 10.63
C ALA A 157 -12.58 -17.58 9.53
N ASN A 158 -12.16 -17.65 8.27
CA ASN A 158 -13.07 -17.82 7.14
C ASN A 158 -13.60 -19.25 7.03
N ALA A 159 -12.79 -20.25 7.34
CA ALA A 159 -13.20 -21.66 7.33
C ALA A 159 -14.22 -21.96 8.44
N ASP A 160 -14.02 -21.41 9.63
CA ASP A 160 -14.94 -21.53 10.78
C ASP A 160 -16.33 -20.97 10.44
N ARG A 161 -16.41 -19.82 9.78
CA ARG A 161 -17.69 -19.23 9.34
C ARG A 161 -18.45 -20.06 8.30
N LYS A 162 -17.75 -20.86 7.50
CA LYS A 162 -18.40 -21.71 6.49
C LYS A 162 -19.01 -22.99 7.08
N SER A 163 -18.60 -23.39 8.27
CA SER A 163 -19.17 -24.55 8.97
C SER A 163 -20.51 -24.23 9.64
N ASP A 164 -20.87 -22.95 9.75
CA ASP A 164 -22.12 -22.49 10.37
C ASP A 164 -23.27 -22.26 9.36
N VAL A 165 -23.04 -22.59 8.06
CA VAL A 165 -23.99 -22.52 6.96
C VAL A 165 -24.24 -23.93 6.41
#